data_5dd040d329f3090c9530d972125a5737
#
_entry.id   5dd040d329f3090c9530d972125a5737
#
_cell.length_a   1.000
_cell.length_b   1.000
_cell.length_c   1.000
_cell.angle_alpha   90.00
_cell.angle_beta   90.00
_cell.angle_gamma   90.00
#
_symmetry.space_group_name_H-M   'P 1'
#
loop_
_entity.id
_entity.type
_entity.pdbx_description
1 polymer ?
#
loop_
_entity_poly.entity_id
_entity_poly.type
_entity_poly.pdbx_seq_one_letter_code
_entity_poly.pdbx_strand_id
1 'polypeptide(L)'
;QWMEDNKWSSGINIDKDNKRSYPYNNLASNLIGFCGSDNNGLSGIEYYWDETLTGTPGRVTTSIDATQESIPDTDEKYIAPENGSNITLTIDANIQSIAEKYLKQGCIENEASRGGNVIIMDPNTGDILAMATYPDYNLNSPYTPTHIDSKEWNKLSSEAQSNTLYSLYKNRAIADTYEPGSVFKIITSAVALEEDLATTDGANSYKCTGVYNVSGINISCSHGAVHGNLSLRQALQKSCNAAFMQIGQKVGVKTLYQYYDAFGFFDKTNFASVGEASSNFWNINDVGPIELATMSFGQRFNITPIQMITAVSAVANGGNLMQPRIVKEIKNTSTGAVQTINPISVRQVISKETSEEMLDMLESVVTDGTGRYAQVKGYSIAGKTGTSEPSPGAEDQGNVASFAAISPVESPQLVVLVTVYGPEGAN
;
A
#
# COMPACT_ATOMS: atom_id res chain seq x y z
N GLN A 1 9.31 -33.35 -32.72
CA GLN A 1 8.39 -34.50 -32.87
C GLN A 1 7.34 -34.20 -33.94
N TRP A 2 6.54 -33.08 -33.88
CA TRP A 2 5.52 -32.76 -34.90
C TRP A 2 6.11 -32.57 -36.31
N MET A 3 7.30 -31.98 -36.49
CA MET A 3 8.00 -31.85 -37.75
C MET A 3 8.43 -33.23 -38.30
N GLU A 4 8.92 -34.12 -37.46
CA GLU A 4 9.29 -35.49 -37.80
C GLU A 4 8.07 -36.29 -38.25
N ASP A 5 6.98 -36.21 -37.47
CA ASP A 5 5.71 -36.91 -37.73
C ASP A 5 5.07 -36.46 -39.03
N ASN A 6 5.26 -35.18 -39.40
CA ASN A 6 4.71 -34.59 -40.65
C ASN A 6 5.73 -34.53 -41.80
N LYS A 7 6.94 -35.08 -41.62
CA LYS A 7 8.03 -35.11 -42.66
C LYS A 7 8.44 -33.72 -43.17
N TRP A 8 8.43 -32.74 -42.27
CA TRP A 8 8.88 -31.39 -42.59
C TRP A 8 10.36 -31.23 -42.22
N SER A 9 11.22 -31.15 -43.24
CA SER A 9 12.68 -31.11 -43.09
C SER A 9 13.32 -29.75 -43.38
N SER A 10 12.54 -28.81 -43.89
CA SER A 10 13.04 -27.45 -44.20
C SER A 10 11.94 -26.41 -44.14
N GLY A 11 12.32 -25.15 -43.97
CA GLY A 11 11.41 -24.00 -43.95
C GLY A 11 10.80 -23.66 -42.57
N ILE A 12 11.13 -24.46 -41.52
CA ILE A 12 10.78 -24.15 -40.12
C ILE A 12 12.05 -24.21 -39.30
N ASN A 13 12.41 -23.08 -38.71
CA ASN A 13 13.47 -22.99 -37.71
C ASN A 13 12.85 -23.02 -36.32
N ILE A 14 13.47 -23.75 -35.40
CA ILE A 14 13.09 -23.81 -33.97
C ILE A 14 14.21 -23.17 -33.17
N ASP A 15 13.95 -22.01 -32.64
CA ASP A 15 14.86 -21.32 -31.75
C ASP A 15 14.51 -21.63 -30.29
N LYS A 16 15.52 -21.61 -29.43
CA LYS A 16 15.31 -21.71 -27.98
C LYS A 16 14.81 -20.40 -27.48
N ASP A 17 13.71 -20.43 -26.73
CA ASP A 17 13.14 -19.29 -26.05
C ASP A 17 13.08 -19.53 -24.54
N ASN A 18 13.04 -18.45 -23.78
CA ASN A 18 12.90 -18.50 -22.33
C ASN A 18 11.48 -18.06 -21.96
N LYS A 19 10.89 -18.73 -20.99
CA LYS A 19 9.58 -18.35 -20.46
C LYS A 19 9.68 -18.06 -18.97
N ARG A 20 9.17 -16.89 -18.55
CA ARG A 20 9.05 -16.55 -17.16
C ARG A 20 8.05 -17.49 -16.47
N SER A 21 8.42 -18.03 -15.30
CA SER A 21 7.60 -18.93 -14.50
C SER A 21 7.52 -18.43 -13.07
N TYR A 22 6.33 -18.50 -12.50
CA TYR A 22 6.02 -18.01 -11.14
C TYR A 22 5.62 -19.21 -10.26
N PRO A 23 6.58 -19.79 -9.48
CA PRO A 23 6.36 -21.04 -8.74
C PRO A 23 5.20 -20.97 -7.73
N TYR A 24 4.92 -19.79 -7.19
CA TYR A 24 3.87 -19.58 -6.20
C TYR A 24 2.55 -19.07 -6.79
N ASN A 25 2.40 -19.10 -8.11
CA ASN A 25 1.20 -18.72 -8.86
C ASN A 25 0.70 -17.30 -8.57
N ASN A 26 -0.09 -17.11 -7.51
CA ASN A 26 -0.74 -15.83 -7.19
C ASN A 26 -0.08 -15.06 -6.04
N LEU A 27 0.96 -15.61 -5.39
CA LEU A 27 1.62 -14.93 -4.27
C LEU A 27 2.18 -13.58 -4.69
N ALA A 28 1.77 -12.51 -3.99
CA ALA A 28 2.14 -11.13 -4.26
C ALA A 28 1.91 -10.67 -5.72
N SER A 29 0.86 -11.20 -6.39
CA SER A 29 0.66 -11.02 -7.82
C SER A 29 0.62 -9.56 -8.26
N ASN A 30 -0.09 -8.69 -7.55
CA ASN A 30 -0.21 -7.26 -7.86
C ASN A 30 1.09 -6.47 -7.61
N LEU A 31 2.00 -7.03 -6.80
CA LEU A 31 3.31 -6.45 -6.54
C LEU A 31 4.36 -6.94 -7.54
N ILE A 32 4.45 -8.27 -7.72
CA ILE A 32 5.43 -8.87 -8.63
C ILE A 32 5.12 -8.49 -10.07
N GLY A 33 3.88 -8.63 -10.48
CA GLY A 33 3.50 -8.44 -11.88
C GLY A 33 3.90 -9.62 -12.76
N PHE A 34 3.82 -9.46 -14.08
CA PHE A 34 4.08 -10.54 -15.04
C PHE A 34 4.75 -10.01 -16.30
N CYS A 35 5.39 -10.94 -17.03
CA CYS A 35 5.98 -10.69 -18.34
C CYS A 35 5.04 -11.10 -19.47
N GLY A 36 5.17 -10.42 -20.62
CA GLY A 36 4.53 -10.78 -21.86
C GLY A 36 5.15 -12.00 -22.54
N SER A 37 4.64 -12.33 -23.73
CA SER A 37 5.14 -13.43 -24.56
C SER A 37 6.58 -13.22 -25.06
N ASP A 38 7.01 -11.99 -25.13
CA ASP A 38 8.36 -11.55 -25.51
C ASP A 38 9.30 -11.37 -24.30
N ASN A 39 8.89 -11.85 -23.13
CA ASN A 39 9.57 -11.76 -21.84
C ASN A 39 9.79 -10.34 -21.30
N ASN A 40 9.20 -9.30 -21.91
CA ASN A 40 9.21 -7.95 -21.34
C ASN A 40 8.24 -7.86 -20.17
N GLY A 41 8.62 -7.19 -19.09
CA GLY A 41 7.76 -6.93 -17.95
C GLY A 41 6.57 -6.03 -18.33
N LEU A 42 5.34 -6.43 -17.94
CA LEU A 42 4.11 -5.70 -18.27
C LEU A 42 3.48 -5.01 -17.06
N SER A 43 3.78 -5.44 -15.86
CA SER A 43 3.26 -4.86 -14.63
C SER A 43 4.19 -5.09 -13.43
N GLY A 44 3.95 -4.37 -12.33
CA GLY A 44 4.62 -4.57 -11.05
C GLY A 44 6.14 -4.42 -11.09
N ILE A 45 6.81 -5.24 -10.31
CA ILE A 45 8.28 -5.33 -10.22
C ILE A 45 8.89 -5.80 -11.54
N GLU A 46 8.25 -6.74 -12.24
CA GLU A 46 8.71 -7.21 -13.55
C GLU A 46 8.84 -6.05 -14.55
N TYR A 47 7.88 -5.12 -14.58
CA TYR A 47 7.95 -3.94 -15.44
C TYR A 47 8.97 -2.90 -14.93
N TYR A 48 8.93 -2.58 -13.64
CA TYR A 48 9.79 -1.50 -13.08
C TYR A 48 11.28 -1.84 -13.17
N TRP A 49 11.62 -3.12 -13.02
CA TRP A 49 12.99 -3.61 -13.03
C TRP A 49 13.33 -4.39 -14.31
N ASP A 50 12.57 -4.22 -15.38
CA ASP A 50 12.71 -4.99 -16.60
C ASP A 50 14.14 -4.92 -17.18
N GLU A 51 14.74 -3.73 -17.28
CA GLU A 51 16.12 -3.54 -17.73
C GLU A 51 17.15 -4.30 -16.89
N THR A 52 16.89 -4.42 -15.57
CA THR A 52 17.78 -5.14 -14.65
C THR A 52 17.61 -6.65 -14.77
N LEU A 53 16.37 -7.11 -14.99
CA LEU A 53 16.01 -8.53 -15.03
C LEU A 53 16.28 -9.17 -16.38
N THR A 54 16.11 -8.45 -17.47
CA THR A 54 16.20 -8.99 -18.84
C THR A 54 17.65 -9.19 -19.30
N GLY A 55 18.58 -8.32 -18.90
CA GLY A 55 19.96 -8.34 -19.37
C GLY A 55 20.10 -7.81 -20.80
N THR A 56 21.19 -8.19 -21.47
CA THR A 56 21.50 -7.72 -22.84
C THR A 56 21.53 -8.89 -23.80
N PRO A 57 20.70 -8.88 -24.86
CA PRO A 57 20.73 -9.96 -25.85
C PRO A 57 22.07 -9.99 -26.61
N GLY A 58 22.55 -11.19 -26.89
CA GLY A 58 23.72 -11.38 -27.73
C GLY A 58 23.47 -10.95 -29.17
N ARG A 59 24.52 -10.63 -29.86
CA ARG A 59 24.46 -10.20 -31.27
C ARG A 59 25.46 -10.94 -32.13
N VAL A 60 24.99 -11.48 -33.26
CA VAL A 60 25.84 -12.01 -34.32
C VAL A 60 25.75 -11.06 -35.51
N THR A 61 26.86 -10.59 -36.00
CA THR A 61 26.92 -9.78 -37.21
C THR A 61 27.70 -10.60 -38.27
N THR A 62 27.01 -11.00 -39.33
CA THR A 62 27.59 -11.70 -40.49
C THR A 62 27.41 -10.85 -41.74
N SER A 63 28.35 -10.94 -42.67
CA SER A 63 28.17 -10.37 -44.00
C SER A 63 27.46 -11.39 -44.88
N ILE A 64 26.36 -10.96 -45.50
CA ILE A 64 25.59 -11.78 -46.41
C ILE A 64 25.69 -11.21 -47.84
N ASP A 65 25.64 -12.07 -48.83
CA ASP A 65 25.57 -11.67 -50.23
C ASP A 65 24.13 -11.30 -50.66
N ALA A 66 23.94 -10.95 -51.93
CA ALA A 66 22.63 -10.57 -52.47
C ALA A 66 21.62 -11.74 -52.52
N THR A 67 22.07 -12.97 -52.29
CA THR A 67 21.25 -14.18 -52.20
C THR A 67 20.95 -14.61 -50.74
N GLN A 68 21.37 -13.77 -49.78
CA GLN A 68 21.24 -14.02 -48.33
C GLN A 68 22.08 -15.18 -47.80
N GLU A 69 23.13 -15.60 -48.55
CA GLU A 69 24.09 -16.59 -48.05
C GLU A 69 25.27 -15.89 -47.36
N SER A 70 25.82 -16.51 -46.31
CA SER A 70 27.01 -16.02 -45.61
C SER A 70 28.20 -15.98 -46.58
N ILE A 71 28.87 -14.85 -46.69
CA ILE A 71 30.07 -14.71 -47.49
C ILE A 71 31.20 -15.43 -46.77
N PRO A 72 31.81 -16.49 -47.35
CA PRO A 72 32.96 -17.16 -46.75
C PRO A 72 34.11 -16.17 -46.51
N ASP A 73 34.87 -16.36 -45.44
CA ASP A 73 36.03 -15.51 -45.06
C ASP A 73 35.71 -14.06 -44.64
N THR A 74 34.45 -13.75 -44.28
CA THR A 74 34.13 -12.48 -43.59
C THR A 74 34.13 -12.70 -42.09
N ASP A 75 34.68 -11.72 -41.35
CA ASP A 75 34.72 -11.77 -39.85
C ASP A 75 33.30 -11.79 -39.30
N GLU A 76 32.88 -12.93 -38.76
CA GLU A 76 31.70 -12.99 -37.92
C GLU A 76 32.01 -12.35 -36.55
N LYS A 77 31.34 -11.26 -36.23
CA LYS A 77 31.47 -10.62 -34.96
C LYS A 77 30.38 -11.15 -34.02
N TYR A 78 30.80 -11.99 -33.08
CA TYR A 78 29.92 -12.51 -32.02
C TYR A 78 30.07 -11.68 -30.75
N ILE A 79 28.96 -11.14 -30.24
CA ILE A 79 28.83 -10.54 -28.93
C ILE A 79 27.98 -11.48 -28.11
N ALA A 80 28.54 -12.02 -27.03
CA ALA A 80 27.81 -12.93 -26.14
C ALA A 80 26.66 -12.22 -25.41
N PRO A 81 25.53 -12.90 -25.16
CA PRO A 81 24.48 -12.32 -24.32
C PRO A 81 24.97 -12.15 -22.87
N GLU A 82 24.51 -11.09 -22.22
CA GLU A 82 24.71 -10.87 -20.81
C GLU A 82 23.39 -11.16 -20.07
N ASN A 83 23.44 -12.08 -19.11
CA ASN A 83 22.27 -12.44 -18.30
C ASN A 83 21.85 -11.26 -17.41
N GLY A 84 20.55 -11.12 -17.21
CA GLY A 84 20.00 -10.17 -16.24
C GLY A 84 20.41 -10.49 -14.80
N SER A 85 20.19 -9.52 -13.94
CA SER A 85 20.49 -9.64 -12.51
C SER A 85 19.35 -10.30 -11.75
N ASN A 86 19.66 -10.92 -10.61
CA ASN A 86 18.66 -11.37 -9.67
C ASN A 86 18.31 -10.23 -8.70
N ILE A 87 17.03 -10.09 -8.40
CA ILE A 87 16.52 -9.12 -7.42
C ILE A 87 15.96 -9.90 -6.22
N THR A 88 16.45 -9.57 -5.03
CA THR A 88 15.92 -10.09 -3.77
C THR A 88 15.00 -9.05 -3.15
N LEU A 89 13.73 -9.40 -2.93
CA LEU A 89 12.75 -8.54 -2.31
C LEU A 89 12.81 -8.61 -0.78
N THR A 90 12.21 -7.63 -0.12
CA THR A 90 12.02 -7.61 1.34
C THR A 90 10.84 -8.48 1.78
N ILE A 91 10.00 -8.91 0.84
CA ILE A 91 8.83 -9.75 1.09
C ILE A 91 9.23 -11.07 1.77
N ASP A 92 8.59 -11.35 2.90
CA ASP A 92 8.59 -12.67 3.51
C ASP A 92 7.43 -13.50 2.95
N ALA A 93 7.72 -14.61 2.29
CA ALA A 93 6.70 -15.42 1.62
C ALA A 93 5.65 -16.01 2.58
N ASN A 94 6.02 -16.29 3.84
CA ASN A 94 5.09 -16.79 4.85
C ASN A 94 4.15 -15.68 5.33
N ILE A 95 4.70 -14.50 5.64
CA ILE A 95 3.93 -13.33 6.05
C ILE A 95 2.98 -12.91 4.93
N GLN A 96 3.46 -12.88 3.67
CA GLN A 96 2.66 -12.58 2.49
C GLN A 96 1.49 -13.55 2.33
N SER A 97 1.77 -14.85 2.42
CA SER A 97 0.72 -15.89 2.29
C SER A 97 -0.35 -15.78 3.37
N ILE A 98 0.06 -15.45 4.61
CA ILE A 98 -0.87 -15.21 5.72
C ILE A 98 -1.72 -13.96 5.45
N ALA A 99 -1.09 -12.87 5.01
CA ALA A 99 -1.77 -11.62 4.69
C ALA A 99 -2.83 -11.82 3.59
N GLU A 100 -2.48 -12.50 2.49
CA GLU A 100 -3.41 -12.82 1.39
C GLU A 100 -4.58 -13.66 1.84
N LYS A 101 -4.30 -14.72 2.62
CA LYS A 101 -5.34 -15.61 3.15
C LYS A 101 -6.38 -14.84 3.95
N TYR A 102 -5.94 -14.04 4.92
CA TYR A 102 -6.87 -13.33 5.80
C TYR A 102 -7.52 -12.12 5.15
N LEU A 103 -6.82 -11.45 4.22
CA LEU A 103 -7.42 -10.40 3.40
C LEU A 103 -8.58 -10.95 2.56
N LYS A 104 -8.34 -12.05 1.85
CA LYS A 104 -9.37 -12.72 1.04
C LYS A 104 -10.55 -13.15 1.89
N GLN A 105 -10.29 -13.78 3.04
CA GLN A 105 -11.32 -14.19 3.99
C GLN A 105 -12.14 -12.99 4.46
N GLY A 106 -11.49 -11.92 4.93
CA GLY A 106 -12.15 -10.73 5.42
C GLY A 106 -12.98 -10.02 4.34
N CYS A 107 -12.48 -9.96 3.10
CA CYS A 107 -13.24 -9.38 1.99
C CYS A 107 -14.49 -10.22 1.66
N ILE A 108 -14.40 -11.54 1.68
CA ILE A 108 -15.53 -12.43 1.39
C ILE A 108 -16.56 -12.39 2.53
N GLU A 109 -16.12 -12.49 3.78
CA GLU A 109 -17.01 -12.49 4.95
C GLU A 109 -17.76 -11.18 5.15
N ASN A 110 -17.20 -10.06 4.69
CA ASN A 110 -17.81 -8.74 4.76
C ASN A 110 -18.38 -8.26 3.41
N GLU A 111 -18.52 -9.16 2.44
CA GLU A 111 -19.09 -8.86 1.12
C GLU A 111 -18.50 -7.60 0.47
N ALA A 112 -17.18 -7.44 0.58
CA ALA A 112 -16.46 -6.26 0.14
C ALA A 112 -16.53 -6.14 -1.39
N SER A 113 -17.41 -5.29 -1.89
CA SER A 113 -17.74 -5.15 -3.32
C SER A 113 -16.55 -4.76 -4.19
N ARG A 114 -15.54 -4.13 -3.60
CA ARG A 114 -14.33 -3.65 -4.29
C ARG A 114 -13.04 -4.24 -3.72
N GLY A 115 -13.16 -5.32 -2.90
CA GLY A 115 -12.00 -6.01 -2.33
C GLY A 115 -11.23 -5.20 -1.28
N GLY A 116 -9.91 -5.36 -1.24
CA GLY A 116 -9.08 -4.71 -0.21
C GLY A 116 -7.59 -4.82 -0.46
N ASN A 117 -6.82 -4.29 0.47
CA ASN A 117 -5.37 -4.48 0.54
C ASN A 117 -4.87 -4.62 1.99
N VAL A 118 -3.70 -5.24 2.13
CA VAL A 118 -2.94 -5.31 3.38
C VAL A 118 -1.50 -4.97 3.08
N ILE A 119 -0.91 -4.10 3.90
CA ILE A 119 0.53 -3.83 3.90
C ILE A 119 1.06 -4.19 5.29
N ILE A 120 2.19 -4.89 5.33
CA ILE A 120 2.94 -5.18 6.56
C ILE A 120 4.36 -4.65 6.38
N MET A 121 4.78 -3.78 7.29
CA MET A 121 6.03 -3.04 7.22
C MET A 121 6.82 -3.18 8.52
N ASP A 122 8.13 -3.37 8.41
CA ASP A 122 9.05 -3.16 9.53
C ASP A 122 9.26 -1.65 9.72
N PRO A 123 8.79 -1.06 10.84
CA PRO A 123 8.90 0.37 11.05
C PRO A 123 10.34 0.88 11.18
N ASN A 124 11.29 0.02 11.54
CA ASN A 124 12.67 0.42 11.81
C ASN A 124 13.52 0.50 10.54
N THR A 125 13.15 -0.27 9.52
CA THR A 125 13.92 -0.36 8.26
C THR A 125 13.17 0.18 7.05
N GLY A 126 11.84 0.28 7.14
CA GLY A 126 10.99 0.60 5.99
C GLY A 126 10.72 -0.61 5.09
N ASP A 127 11.18 -1.81 5.45
CA ASP A 127 10.98 -3.02 4.66
C ASP A 127 9.51 -3.40 4.59
N ILE A 128 9.03 -3.56 3.37
CA ILE A 128 7.69 -4.13 3.15
C ILE A 128 7.83 -5.65 3.20
N LEU A 129 7.30 -6.23 4.28
CA LEU A 129 7.33 -7.67 4.53
C LEU A 129 6.17 -8.41 3.83
N ALA A 130 5.05 -7.72 3.62
CA ALA A 130 3.94 -8.18 2.81
C ALA A 130 3.19 -7.02 2.18
N MET A 131 2.69 -7.22 0.98
CA MET A 131 1.81 -6.29 0.26
C MET A 131 0.81 -7.12 -0.56
N ALA A 132 -0.39 -7.28 -0.02
CA ALA A 132 -1.45 -8.09 -0.59
C ALA A 132 -2.57 -7.21 -1.13
N THR A 133 -3.15 -7.61 -2.25
CA THR A 133 -4.36 -7.02 -2.84
C THR A 133 -5.36 -8.14 -3.13
N TYR A 134 -6.63 -7.91 -2.87
CA TYR A 134 -7.71 -8.80 -3.26
C TYR A 134 -8.77 -8.03 -4.08
N PRO A 135 -9.30 -8.60 -5.18
CA PRO A 135 -8.94 -9.91 -5.77
C PRO A 135 -7.52 -9.94 -6.33
N ASP A 136 -6.92 -11.14 -6.30
CA ASP A 136 -5.63 -11.50 -6.86
C ASP A 136 -5.77 -12.24 -8.20
N TYR A 137 -4.65 -12.57 -8.86
CA TYR A 137 -4.63 -13.32 -10.10
C TYR A 137 -3.42 -14.26 -10.19
N ASN A 138 -3.51 -15.28 -11.07
CA ASN A 138 -2.41 -16.20 -11.32
C ASN A 138 -1.41 -15.58 -12.31
N LEU A 139 -0.18 -15.37 -11.86
CA LEU A 139 0.92 -14.79 -12.64
C LEU A 139 1.29 -15.63 -13.88
N ASN A 140 1.05 -16.96 -13.84
CA ASN A 140 1.28 -17.85 -14.98
C ASN A 140 0.12 -17.83 -16.00
N SER A 141 -1.03 -17.26 -15.63
CA SER A 141 -2.22 -17.13 -16.49
C SER A 141 -2.92 -15.80 -16.24
N PRO A 142 -2.23 -14.66 -16.44
CA PRO A 142 -2.71 -13.35 -15.99
C PRO A 142 -4.00 -12.89 -16.70
N TYR A 143 -4.24 -13.37 -17.90
CA TYR A 143 -5.42 -13.01 -18.70
C TYR A 143 -6.70 -13.78 -18.33
N THR A 144 -6.63 -14.67 -17.32
CA THR A 144 -7.76 -15.48 -16.86
C THR A 144 -8.06 -15.12 -15.40
N PRO A 145 -9.06 -14.26 -15.12
CA PRO A 145 -9.39 -13.89 -13.75
C PRO A 145 -9.95 -15.09 -12.98
N THR A 146 -9.50 -15.26 -11.74
CA THR A 146 -9.86 -16.40 -10.88
C THR A 146 -11.11 -16.13 -10.02
N HIS A 147 -11.52 -14.87 -9.89
CA HIS A 147 -12.62 -14.42 -9.07
C HIS A 147 -13.96 -14.27 -9.84
N ILE A 148 -13.95 -14.48 -11.17
CA ILE A 148 -15.12 -14.40 -12.04
C ILE A 148 -15.37 -15.78 -12.64
N ASP A 149 -16.61 -16.24 -12.63
CA ASP A 149 -16.97 -17.50 -13.29
C ASP A 149 -16.68 -17.42 -14.81
N SER A 150 -16.13 -18.49 -15.37
CA SER A 150 -15.69 -18.52 -16.75
C SER A 150 -16.83 -18.27 -17.77
N LYS A 151 -18.06 -18.66 -17.44
CA LYS A 151 -19.22 -18.39 -18.31
C LYS A 151 -19.59 -16.93 -18.27
N GLU A 152 -19.51 -16.27 -17.13
CA GLU A 152 -19.75 -14.84 -17.00
C GLU A 152 -18.63 -14.05 -17.66
N TRP A 153 -17.38 -14.45 -17.48
CA TRP A 153 -16.22 -13.86 -18.14
C TRP A 153 -16.38 -13.85 -19.68
N ASN A 154 -16.77 -14.98 -20.25
CA ASN A 154 -16.92 -15.13 -21.70
C ASN A 154 -18.14 -14.36 -22.31
N LYS A 155 -19.05 -13.85 -21.47
CA LYS A 155 -20.15 -12.98 -21.93
C LYS A 155 -19.76 -11.51 -22.02
N LEU A 156 -18.66 -11.12 -21.37
CA LEU A 156 -18.19 -9.73 -21.39
C LEU A 156 -17.67 -9.36 -22.78
N SER A 157 -17.88 -8.10 -23.16
CA SER A 157 -17.23 -7.54 -24.34
C SER A 157 -15.72 -7.49 -24.16
N SER A 158 -14.94 -7.45 -25.24
CA SER A 158 -13.49 -7.34 -25.18
C SER A 158 -13.02 -6.09 -24.37
N GLU A 159 -13.75 -5.00 -24.49
CA GLU A 159 -13.48 -3.78 -23.73
C GLU A 159 -13.72 -4.00 -22.23
N ALA A 160 -14.85 -4.63 -21.86
CA ALA A 160 -15.16 -4.93 -20.46
C ALA A 160 -14.15 -5.92 -19.86
N GLN A 161 -13.71 -6.92 -20.63
CA GLN A 161 -12.65 -7.84 -20.23
C GLN A 161 -11.34 -7.10 -19.97
N SER A 162 -10.91 -6.22 -20.89
CA SER A 162 -9.70 -5.42 -20.74
C SER A 162 -9.75 -4.52 -19.52
N ASN A 163 -10.85 -3.81 -19.29
CA ASN A 163 -11.03 -2.94 -18.13
C ASN A 163 -10.98 -3.72 -16.81
N THR A 164 -11.58 -4.91 -16.78
CA THR A 164 -11.53 -5.81 -15.63
C THR A 164 -10.11 -6.27 -15.34
N LEU A 165 -9.35 -6.67 -16.37
CA LEU A 165 -7.95 -7.08 -16.21
C LEU A 165 -7.06 -5.93 -15.75
N TYR A 166 -7.19 -4.73 -16.32
CA TYR A 166 -6.44 -3.56 -15.86
C TYR A 166 -6.73 -3.23 -14.38
N SER A 167 -8.00 -3.33 -13.97
CA SER A 167 -8.37 -3.16 -12.57
C SER A 167 -7.76 -4.24 -11.68
N LEU A 168 -7.70 -5.49 -12.17
CA LEU A 168 -7.17 -6.64 -11.45
C LEU A 168 -5.64 -6.56 -11.25
N TYR A 169 -4.90 -6.03 -12.23
CA TYR A 169 -3.44 -5.89 -12.14
C TYR A 169 -2.99 -4.74 -11.24
N LYS A 170 -3.90 -3.83 -10.90
CA LYS A 170 -3.59 -2.64 -10.11
C LYS A 170 -3.16 -3.01 -8.70
N ASN A 171 -1.99 -2.55 -8.27
CA ASN A 171 -1.58 -2.65 -6.88
C ASN A 171 -2.26 -1.54 -6.06
N ARG A 172 -3.35 -1.89 -5.38
CA ARG A 172 -4.17 -0.94 -4.63
C ARG A 172 -3.43 -0.25 -3.49
N ALA A 173 -2.42 -0.90 -2.93
CA ALA A 173 -1.64 -0.35 -1.83
C ALA A 173 -0.90 0.95 -2.18
N ILE A 174 -0.56 1.12 -3.47
CA ILE A 174 0.18 2.29 -3.98
C ILE A 174 -0.60 3.11 -4.99
N ALA A 175 -1.53 2.50 -5.72
CA ALA A 175 -2.19 3.12 -6.87
C ALA A 175 -3.62 3.60 -6.59
N ASP A 176 -4.23 3.20 -5.47
CA ASP A 176 -5.49 3.75 -5.00
C ASP A 176 -5.25 4.84 -3.95
N THR A 177 -6.11 5.84 -3.96
CA THR A 177 -6.20 6.81 -2.89
C THR A 177 -7.54 6.67 -2.18
N TYR A 178 -7.57 6.96 -0.89
CA TYR A 178 -8.77 6.86 -0.06
C TYR A 178 -8.74 7.92 1.05
N GLU A 179 -9.89 8.24 1.60
CA GLU A 179 -9.97 9.02 2.83
C GLU A 179 -9.59 8.12 4.01
N PRO A 180 -8.52 8.39 4.78
CA PRO A 180 -8.05 7.49 5.83
C PRO A 180 -8.99 7.39 7.03
N GLY A 181 -9.94 8.32 7.15
CA GLY A 181 -10.89 8.37 8.23
C GLY A 181 -10.18 8.38 9.60
N SER A 182 -10.80 7.71 10.57
CA SER A 182 -10.30 7.75 11.95
C SER A 182 -8.92 7.13 12.20
N VAL A 183 -8.30 6.43 11.24
CA VAL A 183 -6.89 6.03 11.36
C VAL A 183 -6.00 7.27 11.37
N PHE A 184 -6.35 8.31 10.65
CA PHE A 184 -5.60 9.57 10.60
C PHE A 184 -5.55 10.33 11.93
N LYS A 185 -6.43 10.00 12.89
CA LYS A 185 -6.38 10.53 14.26
C LYS A 185 -5.06 10.20 14.97
N ILE A 186 -4.35 9.16 14.55
CA ILE A 186 -2.99 8.85 15.00
C ILE A 186 -2.09 10.06 14.73
N ILE A 187 -2.11 10.58 13.51
CA ILE A 187 -1.26 11.70 13.08
C ILE A 187 -1.68 12.99 13.80
N THR A 188 -2.98 13.29 13.83
CA THR A 188 -3.48 14.50 14.52
C THR A 188 -3.16 14.49 16.01
N SER A 189 -3.20 13.32 16.68
CA SER A 189 -2.82 13.19 18.09
C SER A 189 -1.32 13.41 18.28
N ALA A 190 -0.50 12.78 17.45
CA ALA A 190 0.95 12.93 17.50
C ALA A 190 1.37 14.41 17.34
N VAL A 191 0.77 15.13 16.38
CA VAL A 191 1.00 16.56 16.18
C VAL A 191 0.60 17.38 17.41
N ALA A 192 -0.57 17.08 18.00
CA ALA A 192 -1.05 17.82 19.16
C ALA A 192 -0.20 17.60 20.42
N LEU A 193 0.40 16.43 20.57
CA LEU A 193 1.35 16.13 21.64
C LEU A 193 2.70 16.81 21.38
N GLU A 194 3.25 16.66 20.20
CA GLU A 194 4.55 17.23 19.81
C GLU A 194 4.63 18.74 19.98
N GLU A 195 3.51 19.43 19.73
CA GLU A 195 3.38 20.89 19.88
C GLU A 195 2.93 21.33 21.28
N ASP A 196 2.92 20.43 22.29
CA ASP A 196 2.45 20.72 23.65
C ASP A 196 1.02 21.29 23.71
N LEU A 197 0.21 21.00 22.68
CA LEU A 197 -1.18 21.47 22.60
C LEU A 197 -2.18 20.51 23.26
N ALA A 198 -1.76 19.31 23.60
CA ALA A 198 -2.56 18.31 24.26
C ALA A 198 -1.73 17.56 25.29
N THR A 199 -2.42 16.92 26.26
CA THR A 199 -1.84 15.98 27.19
C THR A 199 -2.65 14.70 27.14
N THR A 200 -2.00 13.55 27.30
CA THR A 200 -2.61 12.22 27.17
C THR A 200 -3.84 12.05 28.04
N ASP A 201 -3.75 12.35 29.33
CA ASP A 201 -4.77 12.09 30.33
C ASP A 201 -5.35 13.35 30.98
N GLY A 202 -5.22 14.50 30.31
CA GLY A 202 -5.82 15.76 30.77
C GLY A 202 -7.33 15.63 30.93
N ALA A 203 -7.82 15.70 32.18
CA ALA A 203 -9.23 15.52 32.49
C ALA A 203 -10.08 16.63 31.86
N ASN A 204 -11.20 16.26 31.25
CA ASN A 204 -12.19 17.18 30.65
C ASN A 204 -11.62 18.15 29.57
N SER A 205 -10.58 17.72 28.86
CA SER A 205 -9.92 18.55 27.84
C SER A 205 -10.82 18.83 26.64
N TYR A 206 -11.69 17.88 26.28
CA TYR A 206 -12.57 17.96 25.12
C TYR A 206 -14.01 17.58 25.47
N LYS A 207 -14.98 18.32 24.90
CA LYS A 207 -16.41 18.06 25.15
C LYS A 207 -17.10 17.53 23.92
N CYS A 208 -17.80 16.40 24.05
CA CYS A 208 -18.61 15.80 23.00
C CYS A 208 -20.08 15.71 23.43
N THR A 209 -20.95 16.44 22.75
CA THR A 209 -22.39 16.44 22.93
C THR A 209 -23.13 15.67 21.83
N GLY A 210 -22.42 14.87 21.04
CA GLY A 210 -22.95 14.18 19.86
C GLY A 210 -22.83 15.01 18.58
N VAL A 211 -22.74 16.33 18.72
CA VAL A 211 -22.59 17.28 17.62
C VAL A 211 -21.57 18.35 18.03
N TYR A 212 -20.80 18.84 17.07
CA TYR A 212 -19.90 19.97 17.27
C TYR A 212 -20.19 21.05 16.22
N ASN A 213 -20.42 22.28 16.64
CA ASN A 213 -20.71 23.39 15.76
C ASN A 213 -19.41 24.05 15.28
N VAL A 214 -19.20 24.08 13.98
CA VAL A 214 -18.06 24.74 13.34
C VAL A 214 -18.61 25.82 12.41
N SER A 215 -18.37 27.07 12.73
CA SER A 215 -18.79 28.22 11.91
C SER A 215 -20.28 28.19 11.49
N GLY A 216 -21.16 27.76 12.40
CA GLY A 216 -22.60 27.70 12.16
C GLY A 216 -23.10 26.36 11.56
N ILE A 217 -22.19 25.47 11.16
CA ILE A 217 -22.52 24.13 10.66
C ILE A 217 -22.35 23.09 11.77
N ASN A 218 -23.36 22.27 11.96
CA ASN A 218 -23.34 21.18 12.91
C ASN A 218 -22.75 19.92 12.25
N ILE A 219 -21.62 19.44 12.79
CA ILE A 219 -20.97 18.19 12.34
C ILE A 219 -21.19 17.14 13.43
N SER A 220 -21.76 16.01 13.06
CA SER A 220 -22.08 14.93 14.00
C SER A 220 -20.82 14.14 14.39
N CYS A 221 -20.80 13.69 15.64
CA CYS A 221 -19.85 12.65 16.07
C CYS A 221 -20.21 11.33 15.40
N SER A 222 -19.28 10.38 15.39
CA SER A 222 -19.51 9.04 14.81
C SER A 222 -20.82 8.46 15.37
N HIS A 223 -21.72 8.07 14.47
CA HIS A 223 -23.05 7.53 14.80
C HIS A 223 -23.89 8.41 15.76
N GLY A 224 -23.61 9.72 15.82
CA GLY A 224 -24.32 10.64 16.73
C GLY A 224 -24.02 10.42 18.22
N ALA A 225 -22.95 9.67 18.54
CA ALA A 225 -22.62 9.28 19.91
C ALA A 225 -22.27 10.50 20.80
N VAL A 226 -22.82 10.53 22.01
CA VAL A 226 -22.53 11.53 23.04
C VAL A 226 -21.50 10.95 24.02
N HIS A 227 -20.27 11.44 23.97
CA HIS A 227 -19.18 10.90 24.79
C HIS A 227 -18.92 11.68 26.08
N GLY A 228 -19.50 12.86 26.26
CA GLY A 228 -19.27 13.73 27.41
C GLY A 228 -17.90 14.42 27.36
N ASN A 229 -17.30 14.58 28.52
CA ASN A 229 -15.96 15.16 28.65
C ASN A 229 -14.89 14.07 28.51
N LEU A 230 -13.87 14.32 27.71
CA LEU A 230 -12.85 13.34 27.34
C LEU A 230 -11.43 13.92 27.51
N SER A 231 -10.48 13.05 27.89
CA SER A 231 -9.05 13.26 27.64
C SER A 231 -8.69 12.92 26.20
N LEU A 232 -7.45 13.17 25.76
CA LEU A 232 -6.97 12.77 24.42
C LEU A 232 -7.01 11.24 24.27
N ARG A 233 -6.53 10.49 25.27
CA ARG A 233 -6.61 9.03 25.32
C ARG A 233 -8.04 8.52 25.13
N GLN A 234 -8.98 9.05 25.90
CA GLN A 234 -10.39 8.68 25.79
C GLN A 234 -11.00 9.07 24.43
N ALA A 235 -10.58 10.20 23.85
CA ALA A 235 -11.01 10.61 22.51
C ALA A 235 -10.53 9.63 21.43
N LEU A 236 -9.30 9.10 21.54
CA LEU A 236 -8.77 8.04 20.67
C LEU A 236 -9.51 6.72 20.88
N GLN A 237 -9.68 6.25 22.13
CA GLN A 237 -10.39 5.02 22.48
C GLN A 237 -11.81 4.98 21.92
N LYS A 238 -12.53 6.10 22.03
CA LYS A 238 -13.92 6.24 21.56
C LYS A 238 -14.01 6.72 20.09
N SER A 239 -12.87 6.98 19.47
CA SER A 239 -12.81 7.56 18.11
C SER A 239 -13.69 8.80 17.92
N CYS A 240 -13.69 9.71 18.90
CA CYS A 240 -14.61 10.84 18.98
C CYS A 240 -14.29 11.95 17.97
N ASN A 241 -15.11 12.13 16.93
CA ASN A 241 -14.90 13.18 15.93
C ASN A 241 -14.99 14.59 16.55
N ALA A 242 -15.94 14.82 17.48
CA ALA A 242 -16.11 16.12 18.13
C ALA A 242 -14.85 16.58 18.90
N ALA A 243 -14.15 15.64 19.56
CA ALA A 243 -12.89 15.94 20.22
C ALA A 243 -11.79 16.29 19.20
N PHE A 244 -11.70 15.51 18.11
CA PHE A 244 -10.68 15.75 17.09
C PHE A 244 -10.89 17.04 16.30
N MET A 245 -12.13 17.48 16.09
CA MET A 245 -12.41 18.82 15.54
C MET A 245 -11.87 19.94 16.46
N GLN A 246 -12.04 19.81 17.78
CA GLN A 246 -11.49 20.75 18.77
C GLN A 246 -9.94 20.73 18.75
N ILE A 247 -9.34 19.54 18.67
CA ILE A 247 -7.89 19.37 18.58
C ILE A 247 -7.37 20.04 17.30
N GLY A 248 -7.95 19.74 16.14
CA GLY A 248 -7.55 20.33 14.87
C GLY A 248 -7.63 21.86 14.86
N GLN A 249 -8.69 22.43 15.45
CA GLN A 249 -8.82 23.88 15.60
C GLN A 249 -7.73 24.48 16.50
N LYS A 250 -7.34 23.75 17.56
CA LYS A 250 -6.28 24.17 18.48
C LYS A 250 -4.91 24.11 17.83
N VAL A 251 -4.63 23.08 17.04
CA VAL A 251 -3.38 22.93 16.27
C VAL A 251 -3.30 23.96 15.15
N GLY A 252 -4.38 24.15 14.41
CA GLY A 252 -4.46 25.13 13.32
C GLY A 252 -3.92 24.61 11.99
N VAL A 253 -4.37 25.26 10.90
CA VAL A 253 -4.08 24.83 9.52
C VAL A 253 -2.58 24.79 9.23
N LYS A 254 -1.85 25.86 9.59
CA LYS A 254 -0.42 25.97 9.26
C LYS A 254 0.41 24.85 9.87
N THR A 255 0.21 24.58 11.15
CA THR A 255 0.94 23.52 11.87
C THR A 255 0.59 22.14 11.30
N LEU A 256 -0.71 21.84 11.07
CA LEU A 256 -1.11 20.57 10.47
C LEU A 256 -0.46 20.36 9.10
N TYR A 257 -0.43 21.38 8.22
CA TYR A 257 0.20 21.24 6.90
C TYR A 257 1.71 21.06 6.97
N GLN A 258 2.39 21.69 7.93
CA GLN A 258 3.81 21.46 8.17
C GLN A 258 4.09 19.99 8.55
N TYR A 259 3.24 19.42 9.41
CA TYR A 259 3.39 18.00 9.77
C TYR A 259 2.93 17.06 8.66
N TYR A 260 1.92 17.40 7.86
CA TYR A 260 1.54 16.58 6.70
C TYR A 260 2.68 16.50 5.69
N ASP A 261 3.40 17.59 5.45
CA ASP A 261 4.62 17.61 4.67
C ASP A 261 5.73 16.76 5.33
N ALA A 262 5.94 16.98 6.63
CA ALA A 262 6.95 16.24 7.40
C ALA A 262 6.69 14.72 7.37
N PHE A 263 5.45 14.26 7.48
CA PHE A 263 5.06 12.86 7.35
C PHE A 263 5.06 12.34 5.90
N GLY A 264 5.34 13.19 4.91
CA GLY A 264 5.48 12.81 3.50
C GLY A 264 4.15 12.65 2.75
N PHE A 265 3.06 13.23 3.22
CA PHE A 265 1.77 13.09 2.57
C PHE A 265 1.63 13.87 1.26
N PHE A 266 2.48 14.87 0.99
CA PHE A 266 2.42 15.65 -0.25
C PHE A 266 3.29 15.08 -1.36
N ASP A 267 4.18 14.16 -1.03
CA ASP A 267 5.11 13.53 -1.97
C ASP A 267 4.78 12.04 -2.19
N LYS A 268 5.29 11.50 -3.29
CA LYS A 268 5.35 10.05 -3.47
C LYS A 268 6.36 9.46 -2.51
N THR A 269 6.10 8.23 -2.07
CA THR A 269 7.00 7.55 -1.11
C THR A 269 8.31 7.06 -1.73
N ASN A 270 8.44 7.16 -3.07
CA ASN A 270 9.54 6.58 -3.84
C ASN A 270 9.65 5.05 -3.67
N PHE A 271 8.53 4.41 -3.45
CA PHE A 271 8.43 2.96 -3.49
C PHE A 271 8.79 2.46 -4.89
N ALA A 272 9.82 1.63 -4.98
CA ALA A 272 10.43 1.21 -6.25
C ALA A 272 9.52 0.23 -7.03
N SER A 273 8.34 0.72 -7.44
CA SER A 273 7.35 0.05 -8.27
C SER A 273 6.59 1.10 -9.08
N VAL A 274 5.83 0.66 -10.09
CA VAL A 274 5.06 1.54 -10.97
C VAL A 274 3.67 1.85 -10.42
N GLY A 275 3.14 3.00 -10.82
CA GLY A 275 1.74 3.33 -10.60
C GLY A 275 1.44 3.96 -9.24
N GLU A 276 2.43 4.44 -8.49
CA GLU A 276 2.16 5.16 -7.25
C GLU A 276 1.36 6.43 -7.52
N ALA A 277 0.17 6.52 -6.93
CA ALA A 277 -0.71 7.66 -7.04
C ALA A 277 -0.23 8.82 -6.16
N SER A 278 -0.61 10.03 -6.53
CA SER A 278 -0.39 11.22 -5.70
C SER A 278 -1.59 11.41 -4.77
N SER A 279 -1.32 11.86 -3.56
CA SER A 279 -2.34 12.33 -2.62
C SER A 279 -3.09 13.55 -3.17
N ASN A 280 -4.26 13.82 -2.63
CA ASN A 280 -5.05 14.99 -2.99
C ASN A 280 -5.48 15.71 -1.71
N PHE A 281 -4.93 16.90 -1.50
CA PHE A 281 -5.25 17.80 -0.38
C PHE A 281 -5.80 19.13 -0.89
N TRP A 282 -6.54 19.82 -0.04
CA TRP A 282 -6.91 21.20 -0.28
C TRP A 282 -5.65 22.09 -0.39
N ASN A 283 -5.73 23.16 -1.19
CA ASN A 283 -4.70 24.19 -1.08
C ASN A 283 -4.78 24.83 0.31
N ILE A 284 -3.66 25.04 0.97
CA ILE A 284 -3.60 25.57 2.34
C ILE A 284 -4.38 26.89 2.50
N ASN A 285 -4.41 27.72 1.45
CA ASN A 285 -5.11 29.00 1.46
C ASN A 285 -6.65 28.86 1.36
N ASP A 286 -7.13 27.70 0.93
CA ASP A 286 -8.55 27.41 0.74
C ASP A 286 -9.14 26.61 1.92
N VAL A 287 -8.30 26.27 2.92
CA VAL A 287 -8.73 25.54 4.11
C VAL A 287 -9.43 26.48 5.08
N GLY A 288 -10.75 26.39 5.11
CA GLY A 288 -11.59 27.05 6.10
C GLY A 288 -11.74 26.25 7.40
N PRO A 289 -12.51 26.77 8.36
CA PRO A 289 -12.74 26.09 9.64
C PRO A 289 -13.39 24.70 9.52
N ILE A 290 -14.22 24.49 8.47
CA ILE A 290 -14.91 23.21 8.24
C ILE A 290 -13.95 22.18 7.67
N GLU A 291 -13.17 22.56 6.67
CA GLU A 291 -12.14 21.72 6.09
C GLU A 291 -11.14 21.28 7.16
N LEU A 292 -10.63 22.24 7.95
CA LEU A 292 -9.74 21.96 9.07
C LEU A 292 -10.34 20.94 10.07
N ALA A 293 -11.61 21.14 10.43
CA ALA A 293 -12.32 20.27 11.36
C ALA A 293 -12.43 18.84 10.80
N THR A 294 -12.79 18.67 9.53
CA THR A 294 -12.95 17.35 8.91
C THR A 294 -11.61 16.69 8.62
N MET A 295 -10.61 17.43 8.19
CA MET A 295 -9.24 16.94 7.98
C MET A 295 -8.62 16.42 9.27
N SER A 296 -8.95 17.00 10.43
CA SER A 296 -8.42 16.58 11.73
C SER A 296 -8.77 15.12 12.12
N PHE A 297 -9.82 14.55 11.52
CA PHE A 297 -10.20 13.16 11.71
C PHE A 297 -10.17 12.31 10.42
N GLY A 298 -9.47 12.81 9.38
CA GLY A 298 -9.11 12.03 8.21
C GLY A 298 -10.11 12.02 7.08
N GLN A 299 -10.94 13.07 6.93
CA GLN A 299 -11.89 13.22 5.83
C GLN A 299 -11.57 14.43 4.95
N ARG A 300 -12.12 14.41 3.72
CA ARG A 300 -12.02 15.47 2.69
C ARG A 300 -10.62 15.67 2.11
N PHE A 301 -9.78 14.67 2.18
CA PHE A 301 -8.54 14.53 1.42
C PHE A 301 -8.26 13.06 1.18
N ASN A 302 -7.43 12.76 0.18
CA ASN A 302 -7.11 11.38 -0.17
C ASN A 302 -5.61 11.15 -0.12
N ILE A 303 -5.22 10.01 0.44
CA ILE A 303 -3.83 9.51 0.50
C ILE A 303 -3.77 8.05 0.07
N THR A 304 -2.59 7.58 -0.30
CA THR A 304 -2.40 6.16 -0.60
C THR A 304 -2.24 5.34 0.69
N PRO A 305 -2.60 4.04 0.68
CA PRO A 305 -2.33 3.15 1.82
C PRO A 305 -0.85 3.11 2.20
N ILE A 306 0.07 3.16 1.23
CA ILE A 306 1.50 3.16 1.53
C ILE A 306 1.95 4.45 2.23
N GLN A 307 1.39 5.62 1.90
CA GLN A 307 1.65 6.86 2.64
C GLN A 307 1.15 6.73 4.09
N MET A 308 -0.06 6.17 4.28
CA MET A 308 -0.63 6.02 5.62
C MET A 308 0.21 5.10 6.50
N ILE A 309 0.61 3.91 6.01
CA ILE A 309 1.41 2.99 6.81
C ILE A 309 2.81 3.55 7.10
N THR A 310 3.40 4.27 6.16
CA THR A 310 4.69 4.94 6.34
C THR A 310 4.64 5.97 7.48
N ALA A 311 3.57 6.77 7.52
CA ALA A 311 3.36 7.73 8.59
C ALA A 311 3.09 7.06 9.95
N VAL A 312 2.28 5.99 9.98
CA VAL A 312 2.06 5.19 11.22
C VAL A 312 3.35 4.53 11.69
N SER A 313 4.19 4.06 10.76
CA SER A 313 5.50 3.48 11.08
C SER A 313 6.44 4.51 11.71
N ALA A 314 6.39 5.77 11.28
CA ALA A 314 7.14 6.84 11.92
C ALA A 314 6.67 7.10 13.36
N VAL A 315 5.36 7.02 13.61
CA VAL A 315 4.83 7.10 14.98
C VAL A 315 5.30 5.91 15.84
N ALA A 316 5.49 4.74 15.24
CA ALA A 316 5.86 3.52 15.95
C ALA A 316 7.36 3.40 16.28
N ASN A 317 8.25 4.08 15.57
CA ASN A 317 9.71 3.85 15.61
C ASN A 317 10.52 4.98 16.24
N GLY A 318 9.91 5.78 17.11
CA GLY A 318 10.58 6.94 17.73
C GLY A 318 10.57 8.18 16.87
N GLY A 319 9.67 8.30 15.90
CA GLY A 319 9.45 9.48 15.09
C GLY A 319 10.22 9.54 13.76
N ASN A 320 10.88 8.47 13.35
CA ASN A 320 11.68 8.47 12.12
C ASN A 320 10.85 8.05 10.90
N LEU A 321 10.71 8.93 9.92
CA LEU A 321 10.09 8.60 8.64
C LEU A 321 11.08 7.78 7.80
N MET A 322 10.78 6.49 7.63
CA MET A 322 11.56 5.58 6.79
C MET A 322 10.98 5.55 5.37
N GLN A 323 11.87 5.52 4.37
CA GLN A 323 11.41 5.27 3.00
C GLN A 323 10.95 3.81 2.86
N PRO A 324 9.73 3.54 2.36
CA PRO A 324 9.29 2.17 2.09
C PRO A 324 10.24 1.48 1.09
N ARG A 325 10.69 0.28 1.43
CA ARG A 325 11.66 -0.47 0.66
C ARG A 325 11.11 -1.83 0.25
N ILE A 326 11.26 -2.20 -1.02
CA ILE A 326 10.82 -3.49 -1.55
C ILE A 326 11.98 -4.33 -2.10
N VAL A 327 13.06 -3.70 -2.56
CA VAL A 327 14.25 -4.39 -3.03
C VAL A 327 15.34 -4.32 -1.96
N LYS A 328 15.81 -5.50 -1.56
CA LYS A 328 16.88 -5.67 -0.57
C LYS A 328 18.25 -5.78 -1.21
N GLU A 329 18.32 -6.50 -2.34
CA GLU A 329 19.59 -6.84 -2.98
C GLU A 329 19.42 -7.02 -4.49
N ILE A 330 20.42 -6.59 -5.26
CA ILE A 330 20.56 -6.85 -6.68
C ILE A 330 21.86 -7.60 -6.90
N LYS A 331 21.81 -8.81 -7.46
CA LYS A 331 22.96 -9.66 -7.73
C LYS A 331 23.18 -9.83 -9.23
N ASN A 332 24.29 -9.33 -9.74
CA ASN A 332 24.70 -9.57 -11.11
C ASN A 332 25.06 -11.05 -11.29
N THR A 333 24.37 -11.74 -12.20
CA THR A 333 24.53 -13.20 -12.39
C THR A 333 25.83 -13.57 -13.11
N SER A 334 26.38 -12.67 -13.94
CA SER A 334 27.61 -12.90 -14.70
C SER A 334 28.87 -12.68 -13.86
N THR A 335 28.88 -11.64 -13.01
CA THR A 335 30.06 -11.29 -12.19
C THR A 335 29.99 -11.81 -10.76
N GLY A 336 28.77 -12.13 -10.29
CA GLY A 336 28.49 -12.45 -8.89
C GLY A 336 28.50 -11.25 -7.95
N ALA A 337 28.68 -10.02 -8.48
CA ALA A 337 28.66 -8.80 -7.69
C ALA A 337 27.28 -8.57 -7.07
N VAL A 338 27.27 -8.16 -5.80
CA VAL A 338 26.04 -7.91 -5.03
C VAL A 338 26.00 -6.43 -4.66
N GLN A 339 24.88 -5.79 -5.00
CA GLN A 339 24.53 -4.45 -4.56
C GLN A 339 23.44 -4.57 -3.48
N THR A 340 23.75 -4.22 -2.25
CA THR A 340 22.76 -4.13 -1.17
C THR A 340 22.11 -2.76 -1.17
N ILE A 341 20.78 -2.74 -1.12
CA ILE A 341 19.97 -1.52 -0.95
C ILE A 341 19.72 -1.35 0.55
N ASN A 342 20.32 -0.34 1.15
CA ASN A 342 20.19 -0.09 2.58
C ASN A 342 18.89 0.65 2.93
N PRO A 343 18.35 0.49 4.16
CA PRO A 343 17.29 1.33 4.68
C PRO A 343 17.65 2.82 4.64
N ILE A 344 16.66 3.66 4.34
CA ILE A 344 16.83 5.11 4.28
C ILE A 344 15.89 5.76 5.29
N SER A 345 16.46 6.42 6.30
CA SER A 345 15.72 7.34 7.16
C SER A 345 15.66 8.70 6.47
N VAL A 346 14.45 9.15 6.15
CA VAL A 346 14.23 10.38 5.41
C VAL A 346 14.38 11.59 6.33
N ARG A 347 13.71 11.55 7.48
CA ARG A 347 13.74 12.61 8.51
C ARG A 347 13.12 12.14 9.82
N GLN A 348 13.40 12.83 10.91
CA GLN A 348 12.63 12.71 12.15
C GLN A 348 11.44 13.68 12.09
N VAL A 349 10.23 13.19 12.38
CA VAL A 349 8.97 13.95 12.27
C VAL A 349 8.43 14.37 13.62
N ILE A 350 8.54 13.49 14.62
CA ILE A 350 8.15 13.71 16.00
C ILE A 350 9.25 13.22 16.94
N SER A 351 9.22 13.65 18.18
CA SER A 351 10.16 13.19 19.21
C SER A 351 9.92 11.73 19.59
N LYS A 352 10.93 11.12 20.21
CA LYS A 352 10.80 9.77 20.76
C LYS A 352 9.77 9.72 21.88
N GLU A 353 9.72 10.75 22.69
CA GLU A 353 8.79 10.92 23.79
C GLU A 353 7.35 10.91 23.27
N THR A 354 7.04 11.69 22.25
CA THR A 354 5.72 11.70 21.59
C THR A 354 5.38 10.32 21.00
N SER A 355 6.35 9.62 20.41
CA SER A 355 6.15 8.26 19.89
C SER A 355 5.77 7.28 21.02
N GLU A 356 6.47 7.30 22.14
CA GLU A 356 6.20 6.44 23.30
C GLU A 356 4.80 6.72 23.91
N GLU A 357 4.43 7.98 24.04
CA GLU A 357 3.09 8.37 24.50
C GLU A 357 1.99 7.92 23.53
N MET A 358 2.23 8.03 22.22
CA MET A 358 1.31 7.58 21.20
C MET A 358 1.10 6.07 21.23
N LEU A 359 2.17 5.27 21.41
CA LEU A 359 2.09 3.81 21.52
C LEU A 359 1.24 3.38 22.72
N ASP A 360 1.45 3.97 23.89
CA ASP A 360 0.67 3.70 25.09
C ASP A 360 -0.82 4.07 24.90
N MET A 361 -1.12 5.21 24.28
CA MET A 361 -2.51 5.56 23.98
C MET A 361 -3.14 4.61 22.97
N LEU A 362 -2.42 4.23 21.90
CA LEU A 362 -2.92 3.33 20.87
C LEU A 362 -3.11 1.90 21.36
N GLU A 363 -2.30 1.44 22.33
CA GLU A 363 -2.55 0.19 23.05
C GLU A 363 -3.89 0.24 23.79
N SER A 364 -4.18 1.35 24.46
CA SER A 364 -5.45 1.54 25.15
C SER A 364 -6.68 1.54 24.22
N VAL A 365 -6.52 1.87 22.95
CA VAL A 365 -7.60 1.72 21.95
C VAL A 365 -7.92 0.25 21.69
N VAL A 366 -6.92 -0.63 21.76
CA VAL A 366 -7.09 -2.07 21.57
C VAL A 366 -7.55 -2.75 22.85
N THR A 367 -7.07 -2.32 24.03
CA THR A 367 -7.49 -2.93 25.30
C THR A 367 -8.88 -2.48 25.74
N ASP A 368 -9.19 -1.19 25.62
CA ASP A 368 -10.38 -0.57 26.23
C ASP A 368 -11.27 0.18 25.24
N GLY A 369 -10.87 0.26 23.96
CA GLY A 369 -11.53 1.08 22.96
C GLY A 369 -12.17 0.32 21.79
N THR A 370 -12.28 1.03 20.68
CA THR A 370 -12.89 0.53 19.44
C THR A 370 -12.07 -0.59 18.76
N GLY A 371 -10.79 -0.74 19.11
CA GLY A 371 -9.88 -1.75 18.56
C GLY A 371 -9.92 -3.12 19.25
N ARG A 372 -10.80 -3.34 20.22
CA ARG A 372 -10.81 -4.54 21.10
C ARG A 372 -10.83 -5.88 20.37
N TYR A 373 -11.36 -5.93 19.16
CA TYR A 373 -11.39 -7.17 18.37
C TYR A 373 -10.04 -7.54 17.74
N ALA A 374 -9.06 -6.65 17.82
CA ALA A 374 -7.69 -6.91 17.38
C ALA A 374 -6.80 -7.49 18.50
N GLN A 375 -7.32 -7.73 19.69
CA GLN A 375 -6.56 -8.34 20.80
C GLN A 375 -6.15 -9.77 20.44
N VAL A 376 -4.86 -10.07 20.60
CA VAL A 376 -4.31 -11.42 20.46
C VAL A 376 -3.65 -11.81 21.78
N LYS A 377 -4.11 -12.91 22.38
CA LYS A 377 -3.61 -13.36 23.68
C LYS A 377 -2.09 -13.60 23.64
N GLY A 378 -1.37 -12.93 24.52
CA GLY A 378 0.09 -13.05 24.67
C GLY A 378 0.88 -12.07 23.81
N TYR A 379 0.21 -11.16 23.08
CA TYR A 379 0.86 -10.10 22.31
C TYR A 379 0.32 -8.74 22.71
N SER A 380 1.21 -7.75 22.83
CA SER A 380 0.85 -6.35 22.98
C SER A 380 0.59 -5.74 21.60
N ILE A 381 -0.58 -5.13 21.41
CA ILE A 381 -1.01 -4.55 20.15
C ILE A 381 -1.54 -3.16 20.41
N ALA A 382 -0.95 -2.17 19.76
CA ALA A 382 -1.49 -0.84 19.63
C ALA A 382 -2.21 -0.71 18.26
N GLY A 383 -3.25 0.10 18.16
CA GLY A 383 -3.91 0.25 16.88
C GLY A 383 -5.06 1.23 16.85
N LYS A 384 -5.60 1.45 15.65
CA LYS A 384 -6.74 2.35 15.42
C LYS A 384 -7.61 1.87 14.28
N THR A 385 -8.90 1.78 14.55
CA THR A 385 -9.93 1.55 13.53
C THR A 385 -10.21 2.83 12.74
N GLY A 386 -10.54 2.69 11.47
CA GLY A 386 -11.02 3.74 10.60
C GLY A 386 -12.23 3.29 9.80
N THR A 387 -13.14 4.21 9.62
CA THR A 387 -14.23 4.10 8.64
C THR A 387 -14.33 5.46 7.99
N SER A 388 -14.32 5.49 6.67
CA SER A 388 -14.62 6.69 5.90
C SER A 388 -15.85 6.46 5.06
N GLU A 389 -16.69 7.48 4.98
CA GLU A 389 -17.83 7.51 4.07
C GLU A 389 -17.32 7.91 2.66
N PRO A 390 -18.02 7.51 1.59
CA PRO A 390 -17.65 7.93 0.25
C PRO A 390 -17.79 9.45 0.13
N SER A 391 -16.90 10.04 -0.68
CA SER A 391 -17.00 11.47 -0.99
C SER A 391 -18.32 11.77 -1.72
N PRO A 392 -18.89 12.99 -1.58
CA PRO A 392 -20.09 13.38 -2.30
C PRO A 392 -19.96 13.15 -3.83
N GLY A 393 -20.90 12.43 -4.42
CA GLY A 393 -20.88 12.04 -5.84
C GLY A 393 -20.17 10.70 -6.12
N ALA A 394 -19.71 9.99 -5.08
CA ALA A 394 -19.10 8.67 -5.16
C ALA A 394 -19.79 7.66 -4.21
N GLU A 395 -21.08 7.88 -3.94
CA GLU A 395 -21.89 7.08 -3.01
C GLU A 395 -21.96 5.60 -3.42
N ASP A 396 -21.84 5.32 -4.70
CA ASP A 396 -21.75 3.97 -5.29
C ASP A 396 -20.46 3.22 -4.92
N GLN A 397 -19.46 3.92 -4.42
CA GLN A 397 -18.20 3.31 -4.00
C GLN A 397 -18.29 2.66 -2.61
N GLY A 398 -19.33 2.97 -1.82
CA GLY A 398 -19.48 2.47 -0.46
C GLY A 398 -18.40 2.98 0.50
N ASN A 399 -18.51 2.58 1.75
CA ASN A 399 -17.57 2.94 2.80
C ASN A 399 -16.19 2.27 2.60
N VAL A 400 -15.17 2.84 3.23
CA VAL A 400 -13.86 2.19 3.37
C VAL A 400 -13.63 1.89 4.84
N ALA A 401 -13.48 0.62 5.18
CA ALA A 401 -13.07 0.19 6.51
C ALA A 401 -11.56 -0.04 6.56
N SER A 402 -10.91 0.46 7.60
CA SER A 402 -9.46 0.29 7.76
C SER A 402 -9.05 0.04 9.21
N PHE A 403 -7.91 -0.60 9.38
CA PHE A 403 -7.29 -0.80 10.69
C PHE A 403 -5.78 -0.68 10.56
N ALA A 404 -5.17 0.17 11.39
CA ALA A 404 -3.73 0.22 11.57
C ALA A 404 -3.37 -0.43 12.89
N ALA A 405 -2.43 -1.38 12.87
CA ALA A 405 -1.91 -2.06 14.04
C ALA A 405 -0.39 -1.94 14.13
N ILE A 406 0.13 -1.94 15.36
CA ILE A 406 1.56 -1.90 15.70
C ILE A 406 1.80 -3.00 16.72
N SER A 407 2.81 -3.83 16.54
CA SER A 407 3.14 -4.91 17.48
C SER A 407 4.64 -5.30 17.40
N PRO A 408 5.24 -5.73 18.52
CA PRO A 408 4.80 -5.48 19.89
C PRO A 408 4.90 -4.00 20.28
N VAL A 409 4.16 -3.57 21.30
CA VAL A 409 4.09 -2.14 21.70
C VAL A 409 5.42 -1.65 22.27
N GLU A 410 6.07 -2.48 23.08
CA GLU A 410 7.31 -2.13 23.79
C GLU A 410 8.52 -1.99 22.87
N SER A 411 8.51 -2.65 21.73
CA SER A 411 9.55 -2.63 20.71
C SER A 411 8.98 -2.96 19.35
N PRO A 412 8.34 -2.01 18.68
CA PRO A 412 7.63 -2.24 17.43
C PRO A 412 8.51 -2.88 16.35
N GLN A 413 8.05 -4.01 15.83
CA GLN A 413 8.68 -4.76 14.75
C GLN A 413 7.79 -4.85 13.51
N LEU A 414 6.48 -4.73 13.71
CA LEU A 414 5.49 -4.83 12.65
C LEU A 414 4.49 -3.68 12.76
N VAL A 415 4.26 -3.03 11.63
CA VAL A 415 3.10 -2.17 11.41
C VAL A 415 2.26 -2.80 10.31
N VAL A 416 0.97 -2.92 10.55
CA VAL A 416 0.01 -3.52 9.63
C VAL A 416 -1.05 -2.50 9.29
N LEU A 417 -1.33 -2.31 8.02
CA LEU A 417 -2.49 -1.54 7.55
C LEU A 417 -3.37 -2.44 6.70
N VAL A 418 -4.61 -2.61 7.13
CA VAL A 418 -5.66 -3.30 6.36
C VAL A 418 -6.64 -2.26 5.87
N THR A 419 -7.03 -2.35 4.59
CA THR A 419 -8.06 -1.49 4.00
C THR A 419 -9.02 -2.36 3.18
N VAL A 420 -10.31 -2.26 3.48
CA VAL A 420 -11.39 -3.00 2.81
C VAL A 420 -12.35 -1.99 2.19
N TYR A 421 -12.65 -2.16 0.91
CA TYR A 421 -13.40 -1.20 0.10
C TYR A 421 -14.82 -1.70 -0.17
N GLY A 422 -15.81 -0.91 0.23
CA GLY A 422 -17.23 -1.22 0.06
C GLY A 422 -17.67 -2.48 0.82
N PRO A 423 -17.32 -2.65 2.11
CA PRO A 423 -17.85 -3.77 2.88
C PRO A 423 -19.36 -3.55 3.13
N GLU A 424 -20.16 -4.61 2.95
CA GLU A 424 -21.55 -4.65 3.37
C GLU A 424 -21.60 -5.13 4.83
N GLY A 425 -22.24 -4.36 5.72
CA GLY A 425 -22.37 -4.72 7.14
C GLY A 425 -21.26 -4.21 8.06
N ALA A 426 -20.37 -3.35 7.61
CA ALA A 426 -19.48 -2.59 8.47
C ALA A 426 -20.26 -1.51 9.24
N ASN A 427 -20.90 -1.88 10.36
CA ASN A 427 -21.49 -0.99 11.35
C ASN A 427 -20.57 -0.88 12.57
#